data_d74c075fd28fb092eb26b1ee567e442a
#
_entry.id   d74c075fd28fb092eb26b1ee567e442a
#
_cell.length_a   1.000
_cell.length_b   1.000
_cell.length_c   1.000
_cell.angle_alpha   90.00
_cell.angle_beta   90.00
_cell.angle_gamma   90.00
#
_symmetry.space_group_name_H-M   'P 1'
#
loop_
_entity.id
_entity.type
_entity.pdbx_description
1 polymer ?
#
loop_
_entity_poly.entity_id
_entity_poly.type
_entity_poly.pdbx_seq_one_letter_code
_entity_poly.pdbx_strand_id
1 'polypeptide(L)'
;LIAILFVATLMVYKVDVTEYAVVTQFGNPVNVSENPGLKVKLPDPVQSVQKLDKRVQVYQTNSIELLTLDKKSVSLDYYGAWKITDPVLYLKTVKDQIGAEARLTDVFSSSLGVQLGKYNLDQLVNTNAEELQLDTVITDAVTYAKEKAAEYGIEAVDAQIRVLNFPEANKQSVYDRMSAEREQMAQKYRAEGSEEAAKIRADAEKEQKLILAEAYQQEQQIKGEGDAEAIRIYGEAYQKDPEFYEFIRTLETYEKTIDGNTTLILPSTAEILKYLSGSTDGAEGENAE
;
A
#
# COMPACT_ATOMS: atom_id res chain seq x y z
N LEU A 1 -3.17 -54.21 67.20
CA LEU A 1 -2.51 -52.92 67.25
C LEU A 1 -1.92 -52.56 65.89
N ILE A 2 -1.14 -53.43 65.19
CA ILE A 2 -0.51 -53.20 63.89
C ILE A 2 -1.58 -52.98 62.78
N ALA A 3 -2.66 -53.73 62.76
CA ALA A 3 -3.73 -53.57 61.77
C ALA A 3 -4.46 -52.19 61.95
N ILE A 4 -4.66 -51.73 63.16
CA ILE A 4 -5.27 -50.43 63.43
C ILE A 4 -4.31 -49.27 62.98
N LEU A 5 -3.01 -49.43 63.28
CA LEU A 5 -2.00 -48.46 62.82
C LEU A 5 -1.91 -48.40 61.28
N PHE A 6 -1.99 -49.53 60.63
CA PHE A 6 -2.01 -49.63 59.16
C PHE A 6 -3.26 -48.96 58.57
N VAL A 7 -4.43 -49.19 59.10
CA VAL A 7 -5.66 -48.52 58.67
C VAL A 7 -5.58 -46.99 58.92
N ALA A 8 -4.98 -46.56 60.05
CA ALA A 8 -4.80 -45.12 60.34
C ALA A 8 -3.90 -44.43 59.32
N THR A 9 -2.87 -45.11 58.81
CA THR A 9 -2.01 -44.49 57.73
C THR A 9 -2.74 -44.36 56.41
N LEU A 10 -3.73 -45.19 56.09
CA LEU A 10 -4.56 -45.09 54.90
C LEU A 10 -5.63 -43.99 54.97
N MET A 11 -5.88 -43.46 56.20
CA MET A 11 -6.86 -42.40 56.41
C MET A 11 -6.28 -41.00 56.31
N VAL A 12 -4.94 -40.81 56.27
CA VAL A 12 -4.29 -39.51 56.25
C VAL A 12 -3.78 -39.19 54.87
N TYR A 13 -4.07 -38.00 54.42
CA TYR A 13 -3.50 -37.46 53.17
C TYR A 13 -2.92 -36.04 53.37
N LYS A 14 -1.90 -35.72 52.58
CA LYS A 14 -1.26 -34.42 52.59
C LYS A 14 -1.77 -33.59 51.42
N VAL A 15 -2.16 -32.32 51.70
CA VAL A 15 -2.50 -31.30 50.71
C VAL A 15 -1.35 -30.33 50.59
N ASP A 16 -0.85 -30.10 49.39
CA ASP A 16 0.18 -29.10 49.11
C ASP A 16 -0.45 -27.72 48.88
N VAL A 17 0.35 -26.66 48.99
CA VAL A 17 -0.07 -25.25 48.74
C VAL A 17 -0.51 -25.06 47.27
N THR A 18 0.07 -25.85 46.37
CA THR A 18 -0.13 -25.76 44.91
C THR A 18 -1.26 -26.63 44.38
N GLU A 19 -1.94 -27.41 45.30
CA GLU A 19 -2.91 -28.42 44.91
C GLU A 19 -4.26 -28.19 45.61
N TYR A 20 -5.35 -28.46 44.91
CA TYR A 20 -6.62 -28.79 45.53
C TYR A 20 -6.70 -30.30 45.78
N ALA A 21 -7.15 -30.69 46.90
CA ALA A 21 -7.45 -32.10 47.18
C ALA A 21 -8.96 -32.29 47.25
N VAL A 22 -9.50 -33.00 46.28
CA VAL A 22 -10.91 -33.35 46.23
C VAL A 22 -11.09 -34.77 46.71
N VAL A 23 -11.84 -34.94 47.80
CA VAL A 23 -12.22 -36.24 48.30
C VAL A 23 -13.46 -36.72 47.56
N THR A 24 -13.34 -37.83 46.84
CA THR A 24 -14.44 -38.46 46.16
C THR A 24 -14.91 -39.68 46.85
N GLN A 25 -16.21 -39.90 46.95
CA GLN A 25 -16.83 -41.11 47.51
C GLN A 25 -17.60 -41.83 46.42
N PHE A 26 -17.20 -43.03 46.08
CA PHE A 26 -17.74 -43.77 44.94
C PHE A 26 -17.77 -42.96 43.62
N GLY A 27 -16.73 -42.18 43.40
CA GLY A 27 -16.59 -41.33 42.21
C GLY A 27 -17.26 -39.94 42.26
N ASN A 28 -18.08 -39.67 43.30
CA ASN A 28 -18.71 -38.38 43.47
C ASN A 28 -17.89 -37.47 44.39
N PRO A 29 -17.58 -36.21 44.06
CA PRO A 29 -16.89 -35.30 44.94
C PRO A 29 -17.76 -34.95 46.13
N VAL A 30 -17.22 -35.15 47.37
CA VAL A 30 -17.92 -34.94 48.62
C VAL A 30 -17.31 -33.79 49.41
N ASN A 31 -15.99 -33.63 49.35
CA ASN A 31 -15.30 -32.60 50.11
C ASN A 31 -14.10 -32.05 49.34
N VAL A 32 -13.84 -30.76 49.44
CA VAL A 32 -12.68 -30.09 48.83
C VAL A 32 -11.83 -29.48 49.92
N SER A 33 -10.56 -29.76 49.88
CA SER A 33 -9.57 -29.19 50.79
C SER A 33 -8.64 -28.25 49.98
N GLU A 34 -8.76 -26.97 50.27
CA GLU A 34 -7.93 -25.90 49.67
C GLU A 34 -6.74 -25.51 50.52
N ASN A 35 -6.88 -25.71 51.84
CA ASN A 35 -5.85 -25.35 52.77
C ASN A 35 -4.81 -26.46 52.89
N PRO A 36 -3.51 -26.12 52.77
CA PRO A 36 -2.42 -27.07 52.89
C PRO A 36 -2.34 -27.69 54.32
N GLY A 37 -1.88 -28.90 54.35
CA GLY A 37 -1.68 -29.61 55.64
C GLY A 37 -2.11 -31.07 55.57
N LEU A 38 -2.10 -31.72 56.72
CA LEU A 38 -2.58 -33.08 56.92
C LEU A 38 -4.09 -33.09 57.09
N LYS A 39 -4.78 -33.93 56.34
CA LYS A 39 -6.24 -34.10 56.35
C LYS A 39 -6.57 -35.57 56.53
N VAL A 40 -7.77 -35.83 56.97
CA VAL A 40 -8.24 -37.23 57.22
C VAL A 40 -9.39 -37.54 56.26
N LYS A 41 -9.38 -38.75 55.71
CA LYS A 41 -10.42 -39.32 54.87
C LYS A 41 -10.80 -40.72 55.33
N LEU A 42 -11.88 -41.26 54.84
CA LEU A 42 -12.17 -42.67 55.02
C LEU A 42 -11.21 -43.54 54.18
N PRO A 43 -10.84 -44.76 54.62
CA PRO A 43 -9.90 -45.60 53.91
C PRO A 43 -10.45 -46.02 52.53
N ASP A 44 -9.51 -46.22 51.61
CA ASP A 44 -9.85 -46.79 50.30
C ASP A 44 -10.48 -48.19 50.48
N PRO A 45 -11.50 -48.61 49.70
CA PRO A 45 -12.03 -47.96 48.51
C PRO A 45 -13.23 -47.00 48.74
N VAL A 46 -13.61 -46.66 49.97
CA VAL A 46 -14.78 -45.85 50.26
C VAL A 46 -14.57 -44.39 49.81
N GLN A 47 -13.40 -43.81 50.13
CA GLN A 47 -13.04 -42.48 49.70
C GLN A 47 -11.67 -42.49 49.03
N SER A 48 -11.56 -41.88 47.88
CA SER A 48 -10.30 -41.58 47.19
C SER A 48 -10.03 -40.10 47.11
N VAL A 49 -8.77 -39.69 47.05
CA VAL A 49 -8.35 -38.30 46.93
C VAL A 49 -7.82 -38.04 45.54
N GLN A 50 -8.41 -37.10 44.86
CA GLN A 50 -7.93 -36.63 43.57
C GLN A 50 -7.28 -35.24 43.78
N LYS A 51 -6.01 -35.14 43.37
CA LYS A 51 -5.24 -33.90 43.49
C LYS A 51 -5.27 -33.15 42.17
N LEU A 52 -5.60 -31.86 42.22
CA LEU A 52 -5.70 -30.99 41.08
C LEU A 52 -4.73 -29.81 41.25
N ASP A 53 -3.95 -29.49 40.23
CA ASP A 53 -3.02 -28.36 40.28
C ASP A 53 -3.80 -27.04 40.27
N LYS A 54 -3.49 -26.18 41.27
CA LYS A 54 -4.11 -24.87 41.47
C LYS A 54 -3.42 -23.76 40.66
N ARG A 55 -2.20 -24.03 40.21
CA ARG A 55 -1.39 -23.04 39.49
C ARG A 55 -1.97 -22.75 38.12
N VAL A 56 -1.57 -21.61 37.56
CA VAL A 56 -1.85 -21.30 36.14
C VAL A 56 -1.12 -22.30 35.25
N GLN A 57 -1.86 -22.95 34.41
CA GLN A 57 -1.38 -23.88 33.41
C GLN A 57 -1.45 -23.24 32.03
N VAL A 58 -0.53 -23.61 31.17
CA VAL A 58 -0.48 -23.13 29.78
C VAL A 58 -0.66 -24.33 28.86
N TYR A 59 -1.55 -24.17 27.89
CA TYR A 59 -1.70 -25.12 26.80
C TYR A 59 -1.50 -24.41 25.47
N GLN A 60 -1.09 -25.17 24.49
CA GLN A 60 -0.89 -24.68 23.12
C GLN A 60 -1.82 -25.47 22.18
N THR A 61 -2.51 -24.73 21.30
CA THR A 61 -3.33 -25.37 20.29
C THR A 61 -2.53 -25.69 19.05
N ASN A 62 -2.99 -26.72 18.34
CA ASN A 62 -2.65 -26.90 16.96
C ASN A 62 -3.36 -25.84 16.12
N SER A 63 -2.84 -25.62 14.90
CA SER A 63 -3.39 -24.67 13.96
C SER A 63 -4.90 -24.85 13.73
N ILE A 64 -5.66 -23.79 13.96
CA ILE A 64 -7.09 -23.72 13.65
C ILE A 64 -7.32 -22.76 12.48
N GLU A 65 -8.29 -23.12 11.64
CA GLU A 65 -8.67 -22.25 10.51
C GLU A 65 -9.93 -21.46 10.86
N LEU A 66 -9.86 -20.14 10.71
CA LEU A 66 -10.94 -19.22 10.98
C LEU A 66 -11.16 -18.28 9.79
N LEU A 67 -12.34 -17.68 9.69
CA LEU A 67 -12.71 -16.74 8.64
C LEU A 67 -12.77 -15.31 9.19
N THR A 68 -12.21 -14.37 8.46
CA THR A 68 -12.33 -12.93 8.70
C THR A 68 -13.62 -12.38 8.08
N LEU A 69 -13.95 -11.10 8.38
CA LEU A 69 -15.12 -10.43 7.82
C LEU A 69 -15.13 -10.42 6.28
N ASP A 70 -13.98 -10.21 5.67
CA ASP A 70 -13.77 -10.23 4.22
C ASP A 70 -13.65 -11.65 3.63
N LYS A 71 -14.07 -12.67 4.40
CA LYS A 71 -14.13 -14.10 4.00
C LYS A 71 -12.78 -14.69 3.59
N LYS A 72 -11.70 -14.14 4.12
CA LYS A 72 -10.38 -14.73 3.96
C LYS A 72 -10.16 -15.77 5.05
N SER A 73 -9.74 -16.99 4.67
CA SER A 73 -9.37 -18.03 5.61
C SER A 73 -7.99 -17.74 6.17
N VAL A 74 -7.87 -17.77 7.49
CA VAL A 74 -6.62 -17.60 8.22
C VAL A 74 -6.38 -18.80 9.11
N SER A 75 -5.14 -19.22 9.17
CA SER A 75 -4.64 -20.30 10.05
C SER A 75 -3.99 -19.65 11.27
N LEU A 76 -4.41 -20.07 12.45
CA LEU A 76 -4.08 -19.40 13.69
C LEU A 76 -3.60 -20.41 14.73
N ASP A 77 -2.39 -20.18 15.26
CA ASP A 77 -1.87 -20.86 16.42
C ASP A 77 -1.91 -19.92 17.62
N TYR A 78 -2.44 -20.40 18.74
CA TYR A 78 -2.45 -19.63 19.97
C TYR A 78 -2.07 -20.50 21.18
N TYR A 79 -1.67 -19.85 22.25
CA TYR A 79 -1.59 -20.47 23.55
C TYR A 79 -2.57 -19.80 24.49
N GLY A 80 -3.09 -20.59 25.44
CA GLY A 80 -3.98 -20.11 26.47
C GLY A 80 -3.45 -20.44 27.84
N ALA A 81 -3.60 -19.52 28.77
CA ALA A 81 -3.31 -19.70 30.18
C ALA A 81 -4.62 -19.84 30.95
N TRP A 82 -4.69 -20.83 31.82
CA TRP A 82 -5.89 -21.16 32.57
C TRP A 82 -5.59 -21.70 33.93
N LYS A 83 -6.55 -21.67 34.85
CA LYS A 83 -6.48 -22.26 36.19
C LYS A 83 -7.83 -22.83 36.62
N ILE A 84 -7.80 -23.74 37.57
CA ILE A 84 -9.02 -24.30 38.18
C ILE A 84 -9.52 -23.34 39.24
N THR A 85 -10.80 -22.95 39.19
CA THR A 85 -11.48 -22.09 40.17
C THR A 85 -12.48 -22.87 41.01
N ASP A 86 -13.22 -23.79 40.39
CA ASP A 86 -14.12 -24.69 41.09
C ASP A 86 -13.73 -26.16 40.85
N PRO A 87 -12.98 -26.77 41.78
CA PRO A 87 -12.53 -28.17 41.65
C PRO A 87 -13.68 -29.19 41.54
N VAL A 88 -14.84 -28.91 42.16
CA VAL A 88 -16.00 -29.82 42.10
C VAL A 88 -16.65 -29.81 40.74
N LEU A 89 -16.89 -28.62 40.21
CA LEU A 89 -17.46 -28.42 38.92
C LEU A 89 -16.53 -28.96 37.83
N TYR A 90 -15.22 -28.68 37.96
CA TYR A 90 -14.18 -29.19 37.09
C TYR A 90 -14.21 -30.73 36.96
N LEU A 91 -14.22 -31.44 38.08
CA LEU A 91 -14.26 -32.90 38.08
C LEU A 91 -15.57 -33.48 37.50
N LYS A 92 -16.69 -32.79 37.70
CA LYS A 92 -17.98 -33.22 37.16
C LYS A 92 -18.10 -33.03 35.64
N THR A 93 -17.49 -31.95 35.11
CA THR A 93 -17.64 -31.53 33.69
C THR A 93 -16.52 -32.01 32.81
N VAL A 94 -15.26 -31.82 33.19
CA VAL A 94 -14.08 -32.07 32.35
C VAL A 94 -13.22 -33.23 32.82
N LYS A 95 -13.27 -33.57 34.10
CA LYS A 95 -12.63 -34.72 34.75
C LYS A 95 -11.10 -34.65 34.89
N ASP A 96 -10.39 -34.30 33.81
CA ASP A 96 -8.93 -34.26 33.73
C ASP A 96 -8.41 -33.07 32.93
N GLN A 97 -7.10 -32.92 32.87
CA GLN A 97 -6.42 -31.83 32.16
C GLN A 97 -6.68 -31.89 30.65
N ILE A 98 -6.67 -33.10 30.06
CA ILE A 98 -6.90 -33.29 28.61
C ILE A 98 -8.31 -32.81 28.25
N GLY A 99 -9.31 -33.23 29.07
CA GLY A 99 -10.70 -32.75 28.88
C GLY A 99 -10.85 -31.26 29.05
N ALA A 100 -10.12 -30.65 29.99
CA ALA A 100 -10.11 -29.21 30.20
C ALA A 100 -9.52 -28.45 28.99
N GLU A 101 -8.36 -28.90 28.50
CA GLU A 101 -7.70 -28.29 27.34
C GLU A 101 -8.54 -28.42 26.07
N ALA A 102 -9.23 -29.56 25.88
CA ALA A 102 -10.16 -29.75 24.77
C ALA A 102 -11.33 -28.75 24.83
N ARG A 103 -11.96 -28.60 26.02
CA ARG A 103 -13.03 -27.63 26.22
C ARG A 103 -12.60 -26.17 26.04
N LEU A 104 -11.42 -25.84 26.56
CA LEU A 104 -10.82 -24.53 26.38
C LEU A 104 -10.53 -24.24 24.91
N THR A 105 -10.03 -25.23 24.18
CA THR A 105 -9.82 -25.12 22.73
C THR A 105 -11.12 -24.81 22.00
N ASP A 106 -12.22 -25.52 22.32
CA ASP A 106 -13.54 -25.26 21.73
C ASP A 106 -14.04 -23.83 22.05
N VAL A 107 -13.93 -23.42 23.30
CA VAL A 107 -14.36 -22.10 23.77
C VAL A 107 -13.54 -20.98 23.11
N PHE A 108 -12.23 -21.07 23.13
CA PHE A 108 -11.36 -20.08 22.53
C PHE A 108 -11.49 -20.03 21.00
N SER A 109 -11.57 -21.18 20.32
CA SER A 109 -11.77 -21.25 18.86
C SER A 109 -13.09 -20.59 18.46
N SER A 110 -14.17 -20.85 19.19
CA SER A 110 -15.46 -20.19 18.97
C SER A 110 -15.40 -18.70 19.22
N SER A 111 -14.78 -18.29 20.32
CA SER A 111 -14.63 -16.87 20.69
C SER A 111 -13.80 -16.11 19.67
N LEU A 112 -12.63 -16.62 19.32
CA LEU A 112 -11.75 -16.05 18.30
C LEU A 112 -12.45 -15.98 16.94
N GLY A 113 -13.19 -17.02 16.55
CA GLY A 113 -13.97 -17.03 15.30
C GLY A 113 -15.03 -15.93 15.26
N VAL A 114 -15.75 -15.71 16.36
CA VAL A 114 -16.74 -14.62 16.47
C VAL A 114 -16.08 -13.25 16.39
N GLN A 115 -14.97 -13.06 17.08
CA GLN A 115 -14.28 -11.77 17.10
C GLN A 115 -13.55 -11.47 15.77
N LEU A 116 -12.82 -12.44 15.21
CA LEU A 116 -12.15 -12.31 13.90
C LEU A 116 -13.14 -12.03 12.77
N GLY A 117 -14.34 -12.63 12.85
CA GLY A 117 -15.42 -12.39 11.87
C GLY A 117 -15.94 -10.96 11.85
N LYS A 118 -15.57 -10.09 12.78
CA LYS A 118 -15.95 -8.67 12.82
C LYS A 118 -14.94 -7.75 12.13
N TYR A 119 -13.74 -8.23 11.84
CA TYR A 119 -12.63 -7.43 11.31
C TYR A 119 -12.16 -7.97 9.96
N ASN A 120 -11.71 -7.05 9.11
CA ASN A 120 -11.03 -7.41 7.86
C ASN A 120 -9.59 -7.84 8.15
N LEU A 121 -9.01 -8.64 7.27
CA LEU A 121 -7.63 -9.10 7.42
C LEU A 121 -6.62 -7.95 7.54
N ASP A 122 -6.82 -6.87 6.80
CA ASP A 122 -5.94 -5.69 6.81
C ASP A 122 -5.91 -4.99 8.18
N GLN A 123 -6.97 -5.12 8.99
CA GLN A 123 -7.03 -4.61 10.36
C GLN A 123 -6.35 -5.54 11.38
N LEU A 124 -6.14 -6.79 11.00
CA LEU A 124 -5.50 -7.82 11.84
C LEU A 124 -4.00 -7.93 11.57
N VAL A 125 -3.58 -7.61 10.33
CA VAL A 125 -2.18 -7.68 9.88
C VAL A 125 -1.87 -6.42 9.10
N ASN A 126 -1.37 -5.39 9.80
CA ASN A 126 -0.96 -4.14 9.19
C ASN A 126 0.45 -3.77 9.66
N THR A 127 1.21 -3.08 8.80
CA THR A 127 2.51 -2.50 9.18
C THR A 127 2.36 -1.22 10.01
N ASN A 128 1.18 -0.61 9.98
CA ASN A 128 0.85 0.55 10.77
C ASN A 128 0.22 0.12 12.10
N ALA A 129 0.93 0.31 13.20
CA ALA A 129 0.51 -0.13 14.53
C ALA A 129 -0.79 0.55 15.02
N GLU A 130 -1.11 1.75 14.54
CA GLU A 130 -2.33 2.47 14.91
C GLU A 130 -3.61 1.86 14.32
N GLU A 131 -3.48 1.13 13.22
CA GLU A 131 -4.59 0.46 12.53
C GLU A 131 -4.77 -0.99 12.97
N LEU A 132 -3.82 -1.53 13.75
CA LEU A 132 -3.81 -2.91 14.19
C LEU A 132 -4.82 -3.13 15.31
N GLN A 133 -5.83 -3.98 15.09
CA GLN A 133 -6.88 -4.29 16.06
C GLN A 133 -6.71 -5.67 16.72
N LEU A 134 -5.57 -6.32 16.51
CA LEU A 134 -5.34 -7.69 16.97
C LEU A 134 -5.44 -7.84 18.50
N ASP A 135 -4.88 -6.88 19.25
CA ASP A 135 -4.93 -6.89 20.71
C ASP A 135 -6.35 -6.72 21.26
N THR A 136 -7.18 -5.92 20.57
CA THR A 136 -8.59 -5.76 20.91
C THR A 136 -9.35 -7.06 20.68
N VAL A 137 -9.11 -7.73 19.56
CA VAL A 137 -9.70 -9.04 19.25
C VAL A 137 -9.35 -10.07 20.30
N ILE A 138 -8.08 -10.13 20.74
CA ILE A 138 -7.62 -11.07 21.76
C ILE A 138 -8.28 -10.75 23.10
N THR A 139 -8.32 -9.49 23.50
CA THR A 139 -8.92 -9.07 24.78
C THR A 139 -10.41 -9.41 24.86
N ASP A 140 -11.15 -9.15 23.77
CA ASP A 140 -12.57 -9.49 23.68
C ASP A 140 -12.78 -11.00 23.67
N ALA A 141 -11.92 -11.75 22.96
CA ALA A 141 -11.96 -13.20 22.94
C ALA A 141 -11.69 -13.82 24.31
N VAL A 142 -10.70 -13.33 25.03
CA VAL A 142 -10.39 -13.76 26.41
C VAL A 142 -11.57 -13.44 27.35
N THR A 143 -12.17 -12.27 27.24
CA THR A 143 -13.32 -11.88 28.04
C THR A 143 -14.50 -12.81 27.83
N TYR A 144 -14.84 -13.13 26.60
CA TYR A 144 -15.88 -14.10 26.28
C TYR A 144 -15.52 -15.52 26.76
N ALA A 145 -14.25 -15.92 26.56
CA ALA A 145 -13.77 -17.24 27.00
C ALA A 145 -13.83 -17.39 28.54
N LYS A 146 -13.55 -16.34 29.30
CA LYS A 146 -13.70 -16.33 30.79
C LYS A 146 -15.12 -16.67 31.20
N GLU A 147 -16.09 -16.04 30.58
CA GLU A 147 -17.51 -16.27 30.88
C GLU A 147 -17.90 -17.73 30.62
N LYS A 148 -17.51 -18.25 29.45
CA LYS A 148 -17.84 -19.63 29.05
C LYS A 148 -17.04 -20.70 29.79
N ALA A 149 -15.77 -20.48 30.07
CA ALA A 149 -14.94 -21.41 30.82
C ALA A 149 -15.40 -21.60 32.27
N ALA A 150 -16.03 -20.58 32.87
CA ALA A 150 -16.59 -20.65 34.22
C ALA A 150 -17.66 -21.75 34.34
N GLU A 151 -18.38 -22.09 33.29
CA GLU A 151 -19.36 -23.20 33.24
C GLU A 151 -18.72 -24.57 33.52
N TYR A 152 -17.41 -24.67 33.32
CA TYR A 152 -16.59 -25.88 33.55
C TYR A 152 -15.75 -25.86 34.80
N GLY A 153 -15.88 -24.81 35.64
CA GLY A 153 -15.05 -24.64 36.84
C GLY A 153 -13.61 -24.18 36.52
N ILE A 154 -13.42 -23.60 35.36
CA ILE A 154 -12.11 -23.14 34.84
C ILE A 154 -12.17 -21.63 34.62
N GLU A 155 -11.08 -20.95 34.96
CA GLU A 155 -10.87 -19.54 34.63
C GLU A 155 -9.83 -19.44 33.52
N ALA A 156 -10.22 -18.92 32.37
CA ALA A 156 -9.29 -18.49 31.32
C ALA A 156 -8.59 -17.22 31.81
N VAL A 157 -7.28 -17.26 31.99
CA VAL A 157 -6.50 -16.14 32.53
C VAL A 157 -6.08 -15.21 31.40
N ASP A 158 -5.50 -15.76 30.34
CA ASP A 158 -4.96 -15.04 29.20
C ASP A 158 -4.91 -15.94 27.96
N ALA A 159 -4.85 -15.34 26.79
CA ALA A 159 -4.52 -16.01 25.55
C ALA A 159 -3.72 -15.08 24.65
N GLN A 160 -2.80 -15.65 23.87
CA GLN A 160 -1.99 -14.90 22.92
C GLN A 160 -1.88 -15.67 21.61
N ILE A 161 -1.99 -14.95 20.51
CA ILE A 161 -1.77 -15.48 19.16
C ILE A 161 -0.27 -15.60 18.92
N ARG A 162 0.19 -16.78 18.61
CA ARG A 162 1.59 -17.06 18.29
C ARG A 162 1.89 -16.88 16.84
N VAL A 163 1.01 -17.38 15.98
CA VAL A 163 1.16 -17.34 14.52
C VAL A 163 -0.20 -17.07 13.90
N LEU A 164 -0.24 -16.10 13.01
CA LEU A 164 -1.36 -15.85 12.10
C LEU A 164 -0.83 -15.98 10.68
N ASN A 165 -1.37 -16.92 9.92
CA ASN A 165 -0.89 -17.24 8.58
C ASN A 165 -2.05 -17.60 7.66
N PHE A 166 -1.78 -17.74 6.37
CA PHE A 166 -2.74 -18.35 5.45
C PHE A 166 -2.65 -19.88 5.53
N PRO A 167 -3.79 -20.61 5.37
CA PRO A 167 -3.77 -22.04 5.21
C PRO A 167 -2.85 -22.46 4.06
N GLU A 168 -2.06 -23.51 4.26
CA GLU A 168 -1.08 -23.99 3.27
C GLU A 168 -1.75 -24.30 1.91
N ALA A 169 -2.96 -24.87 1.91
CA ALA A 169 -3.69 -25.21 0.70
C ALA A 169 -4.04 -23.99 -0.17
N ASN A 170 -4.18 -22.80 0.44
CA ASN A 170 -4.64 -21.60 -0.25
C ASN A 170 -3.52 -20.57 -0.47
N LYS A 171 -2.34 -20.81 0.11
CA LYS A 171 -1.21 -19.88 0.10
C LYS A 171 -0.83 -19.43 -1.30
N GLN A 172 -0.66 -20.40 -2.22
CA GLN A 172 -0.28 -20.09 -3.59
C GLN A 172 -1.33 -19.22 -4.31
N SER A 173 -2.60 -19.60 -4.21
CA SER A 173 -3.69 -18.83 -4.84
C SER A 173 -3.82 -17.40 -4.29
N VAL A 174 -3.54 -17.21 -3.00
CA VAL A 174 -3.54 -15.88 -2.38
C VAL A 174 -2.36 -15.06 -2.90
N TYR A 175 -1.16 -15.62 -2.97
CA TYR A 175 0.01 -14.94 -3.51
C TYR A 175 -0.15 -14.58 -4.99
N ASP A 176 -0.70 -15.48 -5.80
CA ASP A 176 -0.98 -15.22 -7.23
C ASP A 176 -1.97 -14.08 -7.40
N ARG A 177 -3.03 -14.07 -6.59
CA ARG A 177 -4.01 -12.95 -6.59
C ARG A 177 -3.38 -11.64 -6.13
N MET A 178 -2.62 -11.63 -5.03
CA MET A 178 -1.92 -10.44 -4.56
C MET A 178 -0.93 -9.90 -5.59
N SER A 179 -0.23 -10.80 -6.28
CA SER A 179 0.68 -10.43 -7.37
C SER A 179 -0.08 -9.78 -8.53
N ALA A 180 -1.22 -10.36 -8.94
CA ALA A 180 -2.06 -9.79 -9.99
C ALA A 180 -2.65 -8.42 -9.61
N GLU A 181 -3.12 -8.26 -8.37
CA GLU A 181 -3.62 -6.97 -7.85
C GLU A 181 -2.51 -5.90 -7.83
N ARG A 182 -1.30 -6.27 -7.42
CA ARG A 182 -0.14 -5.36 -7.43
C ARG A 182 0.27 -4.96 -8.85
N GLU A 183 0.27 -5.91 -9.78
CA GLU A 183 0.56 -5.61 -11.19
C GLU A 183 -0.51 -4.69 -11.81
N GLN A 184 -1.79 -4.92 -11.50
CA GLN A 184 -2.87 -4.04 -11.92
C GLN A 184 -2.70 -2.62 -11.39
N MET A 185 -2.37 -2.47 -10.08
CA MET A 185 -2.08 -1.15 -9.51
C MET A 185 -0.87 -0.49 -10.16
N ALA A 186 0.20 -1.25 -10.41
CA ALA A 186 1.39 -0.73 -11.08
C ALA A 186 1.08 -0.27 -12.51
N GLN A 187 0.27 -1.02 -13.26
CA GLN A 187 -0.19 -0.61 -14.60
C GLN A 187 -1.04 0.65 -14.55
N LYS A 188 -1.95 0.76 -13.57
CA LYS A 188 -2.75 1.96 -13.36
C LYS A 188 -1.88 3.20 -13.13
N TYR A 189 -0.91 3.13 -12.20
CA TYR A 189 -0.01 4.24 -11.93
C TYR A 189 0.90 4.59 -13.13
N ARG A 190 1.36 3.59 -13.90
CA ARG A 190 2.10 3.85 -15.14
C ARG A 190 1.22 4.55 -16.18
N ALA A 191 -0.04 4.15 -16.33
CA ALA A 191 -0.99 4.80 -17.24
C ALA A 191 -1.29 6.25 -16.84
N GLU A 192 -1.58 6.49 -15.56
CA GLU A 192 -1.78 7.85 -15.02
C GLU A 192 -0.54 8.72 -15.20
N GLY A 193 0.65 8.18 -14.90
CA GLY A 193 1.91 8.89 -15.13
C GLY A 193 2.19 9.20 -16.60
N SER A 194 1.83 8.30 -17.51
CA SER A 194 1.99 8.53 -18.97
C SER A 194 0.99 9.57 -19.50
N GLU A 195 -0.24 9.57 -18.98
CA GLU A 195 -1.25 10.60 -19.31
C GLU A 195 -0.79 11.98 -18.85
N GLU A 196 -0.33 12.10 -17.62
CA GLU A 196 0.14 13.38 -17.10
C GLU A 196 1.38 13.89 -17.83
N ALA A 197 2.32 12.99 -18.14
CA ALA A 197 3.48 13.33 -18.97
C ALA A 197 3.09 13.79 -20.38
N ALA A 198 2.05 13.19 -20.97
CA ALA A 198 1.54 13.61 -22.27
C ALA A 198 0.90 15.01 -22.23
N LYS A 199 0.13 15.32 -21.18
CA LYS A 199 -0.44 16.65 -20.95
C LYS A 199 0.65 17.71 -20.82
N ILE A 200 1.64 17.47 -19.94
CA ILE A 200 2.75 18.41 -19.74
C ILE A 200 3.51 18.66 -21.04
N ARG A 201 3.78 17.61 -21.84
CA ARG A 201 4.44 17.78 -23.14
C ARG A 201 3.58 18.59 -24.13
N ALA A 202 2.29 18.30 -24.21
CA ALA A 202 1.37 19.02 -25.10
C ALA A 202 1.27 20.49 -24.73
N ASP A 203 1.21 20.82 -23.44
CA ASP A 203 1.18 22.20 -22.96
C ASP A 203 2.50 22.92 -23.24
N ALA A 204 3.64 22.28 -23.01
CA ALA A 204 4.96 22.82 -23.34
C ALA A 204 5.15 23.03 -24.85
N GLU A 205 4.72 22.11 -25.68
CA GLU A 205 4.75 22.26 -27.15
C GLU A 205 3.84 23.39 -27.63
N LYS A 206 2.67 23.54 -27.02
CA LYS A 206 1.77 24.65 -27.30
C LYS A 206 2.42 25.99 -26.95
N GLU A 207 3.00 26.11 -25.77
CA GLU A 207 3.67 27.31 -25.30
C GLU A 207 4.88 27.64 -26.19
N GLN A 208 5.68 26.66 -26.55
CA GLN A 208 6.78 26.82 -27.51
C GLN A 208 6.29 27.37 -28.84
N LYS A 209 5.20 26.83 -29.40
CA LYS A 209 4.63 27.34 -30.66
C LYS A 209 4.12 28.77 -30.54
N LEU A 210 3.51 29.13 -29.43
CA LEU A 210 3.07 30.52 -29.16
C LEU A 210 4.27 31.48 -29.12
N ILE A 211 5.31 31.14 -28.36
CA ILE A 211 6.53 31.97 -28.28
C ILE A 211 7.19 32.14 -29.64
N LEU A 212 7.30 31.05 -30.42
CA LEU A 212 7.84 31.12 -31.78
C LEU A 212 6.97 31.97 -32.74
N ALA A 213 5.64 31.87 -32.64
CA ALA A 213 4.73 32.67 -33.43
C ALA A 213 4.81 34.16 -33.09
N GLU A 214 4.88 34.51 -31.80
CA GLU A 214 5.09 35.88 -31.33
C GLU A 214 6.44 36.42 -31.78
N ALA A 215 7.51 35.66 -31.66
CA ALA A 215 8.83 36.05 -32.14
C ALA A 215 8.85 36.27 -33.66
N TYR A 216 8.20 35.40 -34.44
CA TYR A 216 8.06 35.58 -35.87
C TYR A 216 7.23 36.82 -36.22
N GLN A 217 6.15 37.06 -35.51
CA GLN A 217 5.36 38.30 -35.70
C GLN A 217 6.21 39.53 -35.43
N GLN A 218 6.97 39.55 -34.36
CA GLN A 218 7.88 40.67 -34.02
C GLN A 218 8.97 40.87 -35.11
N GLU A 219 9.55 39.74 -35.55
CA GLU A 219 10.52 39.76 -36.66
C GLU A 219 9.94 40.40 -37.92
N GLN A 220 8.75 39.97 -38.34
CA GLN A 220 8.09 40.55 -39.53
C GLN A 220 7.74 42.04 -39.34
N GLN A 221 7.30 42.40 -38.15
CA GLN A 221 7.02 43.80 -37.85
C GLN A 221 8.29 44.67 -37.89
N ILE A 222 9.38 44.25 -37.26
CA ILE A 222 10.66 44.99 -37.28
C ILE A 222 11.22 45.08 -38.70
N LYS A 223 11.13 43.96 -39.47
CA LYS A 223 11.52 43.97 -40.91
C LYS A 223 10.67 44.97 -41.70
N GLY A 224 9.34 44.91 -41.51
CA GLY A 224 8.43 45.84 -42.20
C GLY A 224 8.67 47.31 -41.85
N GLU A 225 8.95 47.63 -40.58
CA GLU A 225 9.32 48.97 -40.11
C GLU A 225 10.67 49.39 -40.73
N GLY A 226 11.65 48.48 -40.76
CA GLY A 226 12.96 48.71 -41.39
C GLY A 226 12.85 48.96 -42.88
N ASP A 227 12.07 48.14 -43.59
CA ASP A 227 11.82 48.33 -45.03
C ASP A 227 11.08 49.63 -45.33
N ALA A 228 10.06 50.00 -44.52
CA ALA A 228 9.34 51.26 -44.66
C ALA A 228 10.26 52.47 -44.46
N GLU A 229 11.13 52.41 -43.43
CA GLU A 229 12.09 53.48 -43.16
C GLU A 229 13.14 53.57 -44.28
N ALA A 230 13.64 52.43 -44.80
CA ALA A 230 14.54 52.42 -45.94
C ALA A 230 13.91 53.06 -47.20
N ILE A 231 12.65 52.69 -47.51
CA ILE A 231 11.90 53.28 -48.60
C ILE A 231 11.71 54.78 -48.40
N ARG A 232 11.43 55.24 -47.18
CA ARG A 232 11.33 56.67 -46.86
C ARG A 232 12.63 57.40 -47.13
N ILE A 233 13.75 56.89 -46.66
CA ILE A 233 15.10 57.48 -46.85
C ILE A 233 15.46 57.53 -48.34
N TYR A 234 15.21 56.42 -49.07
CA TYR A 234 15.45 56.38 -50.50
C TYR A 234 14.55 57.38 -51.25
N GLY A 235 13.27 57.50 -50.87
CA GLY A 235 12.35 58.46 -51.45
C GLY A 235 12.79 59.94 -51.26
N GLU A 236 13.29 60.27 -50.07
CA GLU A 236 13.86 61.58 -49.80
C GLU A 236 15.14 61.85 -50.58
N ALA A 237 16.01 60.85 -50.73
CA ALA A 237 17.20 60.95 -51.57
C ALA A 237 16.84 61.14 -53.04
N TYR A 238 15.86 60.38 -53.55
CA TYR A 238 15.32 60.52 -54.92
C TYR A 238 14.83 61.95 -55.22
N GLN A 239 14.15 62.57 -54.28
CA GLN A 239 13.66 63.97 -54.44
C GLN A 239 14.80 65.00 -54.56
N LYS A 240 16.00 64.70 -54.00
CA LYS A 240 17.15 65.61 -54.06
C LYS A 240 17.89 65.50 -55.42
N ASP A 241 18.07 64.30 -55.92
CA ASP A 241 18.74 64.00 -57.20
C ASP A 241 18.13 62.75 -57.87
N PRO A 242 17.07 62.93 -58.63
CA PRO A 242 16.36 61.80 -59.26
C PRO A 242 17.21 61.00 -60.25
N GLU A 243 18.09 61.63 -60.99
CA GLU A 243 18.90 60.95 -62.01
C GLU A 243 19.97 60.06 -61.38
N PHE A 244 20.63 60.56 -60.33
CA PHE A 244 21.62 59.77 -59.61
C PHE A 244 20.98 58.59 -58.86
N TYR A 245 19.79 58.80 -58.27
CA TYR A 245 19.06 57.70 -57.60
C TYR A 245 18.66 56.62 -58.63
N GLU A 246 18.11 57.01 -59.80
CA GLU A 246 17.74 56.09 -60.86
C GLU A 246 18.96 55.25 -61.32
N PHE A 247 20.11 55.91 -61.45
CA PHE A 247 21.37 55.25 -61.84
C PHE A 247 21.79 54.18 -60.80
N ILE A 248 21.87 54.56 -59.52
CA ILE A 248 22.25 53.64 -58.43
C ILE A 248 21.26 52.45 -58.35
N ARG A 249 19.97 52.74 -58.44
CA ARG A 249 18.92 51.71 -58.32
C ARG A 249 18.93 50.77 -59.50
N THR A 250 19.28 51.24 -60.68
CA THR A 250 19.44 50.40 -61.87
C THR A 250 20.65 49.48 -61.72
N LEU A 251 21.76 49.97 -61.17
CA LEU A 251 22.95 49.15 -60.86
C LEU A 251 22.68 48.09 -59.83
N GLU A 252 21.98 48.41 -58.74
CA GLU A 252 21.58 47.44 -57.73
C GLU A 252 20.64 46.34 -58.31
N THR A 253 19.78 46.75 -59.24
CA THR A 253 18.91 45.81 -59.95
C THR A 253 19.73 44.88 -60.84
N TYR A 254 20.74 45.39 -61.47
CA TYR A 254 21.68 44.52 -62.25
C TYR A 254 22.38 43.51 -61.35
N GLU A 255 22.91 43.94 -60.22
CA GLU A 255 23.60 43.06 -59.29
C GLU A 255 22.67 41.93 -58.78
N LYS A 256 21.40 42.27 -58.49
CA LYS A 256 20.43 41.33 -57.93
C LYS A 256 19.79 40.39 -59.00
N THR A 257 19.71 40.89 -60.26
CA THR A 257 18.98 40.18 -61.33
C THR A 257 19.91 39.41 -62.26
N ILE A 258 21.16 39.88 -62.43
CA ILE A 258 22.12 39.30 -63.37
C ILE A 258 23.16 38.49 -62.55
N ASP A 259 22.86 37.26 -62.24
CA ASP A 259 23.82 36.33 -61.73
C ASP A 259 24.37 35.44 -62.87
N GLY A 260 25.43 34.68 -62.58
CA GLY A 260 26.13 33.86 -63.59
C GLY A 260 25.27 32.81 -64.33
N ASN A 261 24.03 32.59 -63.90
CA ASN A 261 23.10 31.61 -64.45
C ASN A 261 21.83 32.22 -65.06
N THR A 262 21.71 33.54 -65.05
CA THR A 262 20.51 34.25 -65.54
C THR A 262 20.63 34.59 -67.05
N THR A 263 19.68 34.16 -67.81
CA THR A 263 19.54 34.58 -69.23
C THR A 263 18.39 35.54 -69.37
N LEU A 264 18.67 36.80 -69.62
CA LEU A 264 17.66 37.84 -69.83
C LEU A 264 17.42 38.06 -71.32
N ILE A 265 16.15 37.91 -71.73
CA ILE A 265 15.75 38.25 -73.12
C ILE A 265 14.97 39.57 -73.04
N LEU A 266 15.61 40.63 -73.50
CA LEU A 266 15.08 41.99 -73.43
C LEU A 266 15.10 42.65 -74.81
N PRO A 267 14.10 43.48 -75.16
CA PRO A 267 14.19 44.32 -76.33
C PRO A 267 15.34 45.34 -76.21
N SER A 268 16.01 45.66 -77.26
CA SER A 268 17.14 46.60 -77.25
C SER A 268 16.79 48.01 -76.77
N THR A 269 15.51 48.33 -76.66
CA THR A 269 14.96 49.62 -76.15
C THR A 269 14.54 49.54 -74.74
N ALA A 270 14.84 48.43 -74.03
CA ALA A 270 14.46 48.30 -72.63
C ALA A 270 15.25 49.30 -71.73
N GLU A 271 14.56 50.08 -70.91
CA GLU A 271 15.17 51.04 -69.99
C GLU A 271 16.24 50.46 -69.08
N ILE A 272 16.09 49.19 -68.72
CA ILE A 272 17.06 48.45 -67.93
C ILE A 272 18.42 48.31 -68.67
N LEU A 273 18.53 48.50 -69.92
CA LEU A 273 19.80 48.42 -70.70
C LEU A 273 20.44 49.82 -70.91
N LYS A 274 19.81 50.88 -70.47
CA LYS A 274 20.24 52.28 -70.66
C LYS A 274 21.71 52.51 -70.26
N TYR A 275 22.17 51.97 -69.12
CA TYR A 275 23.53 52.15 -68.66
C TYR A 275 24.50 50.99 -69.07
N LEU A 276 24.00 49.87 -69.55
CA LEU A 276 24.80 48.77 -70.07
C LEU A 276 25.16 48.94 -71.54
N SER A 277 24.31 49.62 -72.34
CA SER A 277 24.49 49.79 -73.80
C SER A 277 25.44 50.91 -74.15
N GLY A 278 26.05 51.62 -73.18
CA GLY A 278 26.97 52.71 -73.48
C GLY A 278 26.43 53.69 -74.48
N SER A 279 25.47 54.51 -74.08
CA SER A 279 24.94 55.61 -74.89
C SER A 279 26.03 56.61 -75.20
N THR A 280 26.62 56.53 -76.32
CA THR A 280 27.40 57.60 -76.98
C THR A 280 26.47 58.59 -77.64
N ASP A 281 25.59 59.20 -76.87
CA ASP A 281 24.91 60.39 -77.29
C ASP A 281 25.59 61.64 -76.76
N GLY A 282 26.62 62.09 -77.45
CA GLY A 282 27.34 63.28 -76.97
C GLY A 282 28.56 63.62 -77.82
N ALA A 283 28.49 63.43 -79.19
CA ALA A 283 29.48 64.00 -80.07
C ALA A 283 28.96 64.05 -81.53
N GLU A 284 27.98 64.81 -81.76
CA GLU A 284 27.75 65.37 -83.11
C GLU A 284 27.44 66.86 -82.92
N GLY A 285 28.48 67.61 -82.99
CA GLY A 285 28.44 69.05 -83.02
C GLY A 285 29.70 69.59 -83.61
N GLU A 286 29.60 70.11 -84.78
CA GLU A 286 30.50 71.08 -85.33
C GLU A 286 31.69 70.50 -86.05
N ASN A 287 31.50 70.41 -87.43
CA ASN A 287 32.37 71.13 -88.35
C ASN A 287 31.74 71.15 -89.75
N ALA A 288 31.37 72.28 -90.13
CA ALA A 288 31.97 73.19 -91.09
C ALA A 288 31.64 72.96 -92.58
N GLU A 289 31.16 73.97 -93.15
CA GLU A 289 31.08 74.43 -94.51
C GLU A 289 30.34 73.57 -95.54
#